data_3ae8e05299d2cf42663abcc8b01af718
#
_entry.id   3ae8e05299d2cf42663abcc8b01af718
#
_cell.length_a   1.000
_cell.length_b   1.000
_cell.length_c   1.000
_cell.angle_alpha   90.00
_cell.angle_beta   90.00
_cell.angle_gamma   90.00
#
_symmetry.space_group_name_H-M   'P 1'
#
loop_
_entity.id
_entity.type
_entity.pdbx_description
1 polymer ?
#
loop_
_entity_poly.entity_id
_entity_poly.type
_entity_poly.pdbx_seq_one_letter_code
_entity_poly.pdbx_strand_id
1 'polypeptide(L)'
;RVYAEVSRILREETDEIEARYPDLKRNVSGYNLDHLLENAREHDAVNLGRLLAGSEGTLAVITEAEVSLEPIPDSKAVVLLTYDGVISAMRDVAPILEHDPSAVEVMDDVMLDLARNTGEFADLVATLPEGTDSTLLVEFYADSMDEARRKIADLLADRLPGYEAAVEPSESHLETSADTHAIDALEAYDPDRQAKFWKMRKSGLPILLSRTGDDKHWPFVEDTAVPPEHLPEYVADLQDLFDSHDTFAAYYAHAGPGVLHIRPLLNLKAADEEVTSTGDRES
;
A
#
# COMPACT_ATOMS: atom_id res chain seq x y z
N ARG A 1 17.58 -19.87 29.22
CA ARG A 1 17.09 -18.73 30.01
C ARG A 1 16.15 -17.85 29.17
N VAL A 2 16.54 -17.42 27.96
CA VAL A 2 15.71 -16.60 27.08
C VAL A 2 14.39 -17.31 26.72
N TYR A 3 14.45 -18.55 26.22
CA TYR A 3 13.24 -19.33 25.91
C TYR A 3 12.28 -19.48 27.11
N ALA A 4 12.84 -19.73 28.32
CA ALA A 4 11.99 -19.85 29.49
C ALA A 4 11.25 -18.56 29.85
N GLU A 5 11.92 -17.41 29.67
CA GLU A 5 11.31 -16.12 29.94
C GLU A 5 10.28 -15.75 28.89
N VAL A 6 10.58 -15.94 27.61
CA VAL A 6 9.61 -15.72 26.54
C VAL A 6 8.39 -16.63 26.69
N SER A 7 8.59 -17.93 26.99
CA SER A 7 7.48 -18.84 27.25
C SER A 7 6.67 -18.44 28.49
N ARG A 8 7.29 -17.84 29.50
CA ARG A 8 6.58 -17.28 30.65
C ARG A 8 5.72 -16.13 30.24
N ILE A 9 6.26 -15.15 29.49
CA ILE A 9 5.51 -13.98 28.99
C ILE A 9 4.29 -14.45 28.18
N LEU A 10 4.48 -15.34 27.22
CA LEU A 10 3.38 -15.84 26.40
C LEU A 10 2.27 -16.51 27.22
N ARG A 11 2.59 -17.18 28.34
CA ARG A 11 1.57 -17.82 29.20
C ARG A 11 0.91 -16.87 30.16
N GLU A 12 1.67 -15.94 30.75
CA GLU A 12 1.20 -15.07 31.82
C GLU A 12 0.51 -13.81 31.28
N GLU A 13 0.93 -13.36 30.08
CA GLU A 13 0.44 -12.12 29.46
C GLU A 13 -0.44 -12.37 28.22
N THR A 14 -0.92 -13.60 28.01
CA THR A 14 -1.75 -13.98 26.86
C THR A 14 -2.93 -13.01 26.67
N ASP A 15 -3.71 -12.77 27.70
CA ASP A 15 -4.92 -11.94 27.64
C ASP A 15 -4.59 -10.48 27.26
N GLU A 16 -3.44 -9.97 27.76
CA GLU A 16 -2.98 -8.62 27.45
C GLU A 16 -2.46 -8.51 26.01
N ILE A 17 -1.76 -9.53 25.51
CA ILE A 17 -1.32 -9.60 24.09
C ILE A 17 -2.54 -9.59 23.19
N GLU A 18 -3.52 -10.46 23.43
CA GLU A 18 -4.75 -10.54 22.62
C GLU A 18 -5.60 -9.27 22.67
N ALA A 19 -5.61 -8.57 23.80
CA ALA A 19 -6.38 -7.34 23.97
C ALA A 19 -5.72 -6.11 23.31
N ARG A 20 -4.40 -6.11 23.14
CA ARG A 20 -3.65 -4.91 22.73
C ARG A 20 -3.17 -4.92 21.28
N TYR A 21 -2.90 -6.09 20.74
CA TYR A 21 -2.46 -6.19 19.36
C TYR A 21 -3.65 -6.07 18.42
N PRO A 22 -3.58 -5.18 17.40
CA PRO A 22 -4.64 -5.06 16.41
C PRO A 22 -4.64 -6.27 15.47
N ASP A 23 -5.82 -6.69 15.03
CA ASP A 23 -5.97 -7.71 13.98
C ASP A 23 -5.76 -7.04 12.61
N LEU A 24 -4.48 -6.95 12.18
CA LEU A 24 -4.06 -6.35 10.93
C LEU A 24 -3.19 -7.33 10.14
N LYS A 25 -3.40 -7.38 8.83
CA LYS A 25 -2.58 -8.20 7.93
C LYS A 25 -1.07 -7.90 8.05
N ARG A 26 -0.73 -6.64 8.33
CA ARG A 26 0.63 -6.18 8.56
C ARG A 26 0.66 -5.18 9.71
N ASN A 27 1.34 -5.54 10.79
CA ASN A 27 1.66 -4.66 11.88
C ASN A 27 3.19 -4.62 12.04
N VAL A 28 3.79 -3.44 11.96
CA VAL A 28 5.24 -3.23 12.07
C VAL A 28 5.60 -2.40 13.29
N SER A 29 4.66 -2.16 14.20
CA SER A 29 4.86 -1.38 15.42
C SER A 29 5.22 -2.27 16.59
N GLY A 30 6.46 -2.22 17.05
CA GLY A 30 6.95 -2.97 18.21
C GLY A 30 7.31 -4.42 17.90
N TYR A 31 7.38 -5.24 18.97
CA TYR A 31 7.73 -6.66 18.84
C TYR A 31 6.50 -7.50 18.55
N ASN A 32 6.61 -8.47 17.66
CA ASN A 32 5.52 -9.34 17.19
C ASN A 32 5.18 -10.43 18.22
N LEU A 33 4.68 -10.07 19.41
CA LEU A 33 4.30 -11.04 20.44
C LEU A 33 3.01 -11.77 20.07
N ASP A 34 2.10 -11.15 19.36
CA ASP A 34 0.89 -11.73 18.78
C ASP A 34 1.22 -12.88 17.83
N HIS A 35 2.00 -12.64 16.80
CA HIS A 35 2.45 -13.66 15.85
C HIS A 35 3.30 -14.75 16.52
N LEU A 36 4.06 -14.39 17.57
CA LEU A 36 4.80 -15.39 18.34
C LEU A 36 3.87 -16.28 19.16
N LEU A 37 2.80 -15.72 19.74
CA LEU A 37 1.79 -16.44 20.49
C LEU A 37 0.99 -17.40 19.58
N GLU A 38 0.55 -16.94 18.41
CA GLU A 38 -0.10 -17.78 17.40
C GLU A 38 0.79 -18.94 16.98
N ASN A 39 2.03 -18.66 16.58
CA ASN A 39 2.97 -19.68 16.15
C ASN A 39 3.27 -20.70 17.25
N ALA A 40 3.36 -20.26 18.52
CA ALA A 40 3.57 -21.15 19.65
C ALA A 40 2.37 -22.08 19.89
N ARG A 41 1.14 -21.61 19.67
CA ARG A 41 -0.09 -22.42 19.76
C ARG A 41 -0.21 -23.44 18.64
N GLU A 42 0.07 -23.01 17.42
CA GLU A 42 -0.03 -23.85 16.22
C GLU A 42 0.97 -25.01 16.23
N HIS A 43 2.18 -24.76 16.71
CA HIS A 43 3.29 -25.70 16.61
C HIS A 43 3.71 -26.32 17.96
N ASP A 44 3.04 -25.98 19.06
CA ASP A 44 3.41 -26.35 20.43
C ASP A 44 4.91 -26.07 20.74
N ALA A 45 5.44 -24.99 20.15
CA ALA A 45 6.85 -24.61 20.25
C ALA A 45 7.04 -23.10 20.05
N VAL A 46 7.95 -22.49 20.81
CA VAL A 46 8.31 -21.08 20.68
C VAL A 46 9.40 -20.90 19.63
N ASN A 47 9.09 -20.20 18.54
CA ASN A 47 10.05 -19.85 17.50
C ASN A 47 10.54 -18.40 17.71
N LEU A 48 11.70 -18.21 18.34
CA LEU A 48 12.28 -16.88 18.57
C LEU A 48 12.58 -16.11 17.29
N GLY A 49 12.69 -16.77 16.15
CA GLY A 49 12.81 -16.10 14.85
C GLY A 49 11.63 -15.15 14.55
N ARG A 50 10.42 -15.52 15.00
CA ARG A 50 9.22 -14.66 14.88
C ARG A 50 9.34 -13.39 15.72
N LEU A 51 9.97 -13.47 16.90
CA LEU A 51 10.23 -12.31 17.76
C LEU A 51 11.35 -11.43 17.22
N LEU A 52 12.35 -12.02 16.57
CA LEU A 52 13.48 -11.27 15.99
C LEU A 52 13.10 -10.57 14.69
N ALA A 53 12.16 -11.12 13.93
CA ALA A 53 11.59 -10.44 12.77
C ALA A 53 10.87 -9.17 13.24
N GLY A 54 11.24 -8.02 12.66
CA GLY A 54 10.69 -6.71 13.05
C GLY A 54 11.33 -6.09 14.32
N SER A 55 12.34 -6.72 14.93
CA SER A 55 13.02 -6.16 16.13
C SER A 55 13.99 -5.00 15.82
N GLU A 56 14.23 -4.70 14.55
CA GLU A 56 15.06 -3.57 14.08
C GLU A 56 16.44 -3.49 14.76
N GLY A 57 17.07 -4.65 15.01
CA GLY A 57 18.39 -4.73 15.62
C GLY A 57 18.43 -4.48 17.14
N THR A 58 17.28 -4.31 17.80
CA THR A 58 17.22 -4.00 19.24
C THR A 58 17.40 -5.21 20.14
N LEU A 59 17.11 -6.43 19.66
CA LEU A 59 17.14 -7.67 20.46
C LEU A 59 18.39 -8.51 20.23
N ALA A 60 18.93 -8.56 19.01
CA ALA A 60 20.07 -9.39 18.67
C ALA A 60 20.83 -8.91 17.43
N VAL A 61 22.06 -9.39 17.27
CA VAL A 61 22.81 -9.33 16.01
C VAL A 61 22.62 -10.68 15.30
N ILE A 62 22.04 -10.64 14.10
CA ILE A 62 21.78 -11.84 13.30
C ILE A 62 22.99 -12.08 12.39
N THR A 63 23.64 -13.24 12.52
CA THR A 63 24.80 -13.63 11.71
C THR A 63 24.45 -14.60 10.59
N GLU A 64 23.35 -15.34 10.76
CA GLU A 64 22.87 -16.32 9.78
C GLU A 64 21.35 -16.47 9.96
N ALA A 65 20.61 -16.62 8.86
CA ALA A 65 19.18 -16.88 8.89
C ALA A 65 18.80 -17.91 7.81
N GLU A 66 17.90 -18.81 8.17
CA GLU A 66 17.20 -19.71 7.25
C GLU A 66 15.76 -19.22 7.10
N VAL A 67 15.32 -19.03 5.86
CA VAL A 67 14.00 -18.51 5.53
C VAL A 67 13.27 -19.46 4.59
N SER A 68 11.96 -19.53 4.71
CA SER A 68 11.11 -20.20 3.73
C SER A 68 11.07 -19.39 2.43
N LEU A 69 10.97 -20.09 1.31
CA LEU A 69 10.82 -19.48 -0.01
C LEU A 69 9.36 -19.59 -0.45
N GLU A 70 8.86 -18.50 -1.02
CA GLU A 70 7.57 -18.52 -1.68
C GLU A 70 7.73 -18.94 -3.16
N PRO A 71 6.80 -19.74 -3.72
CA PRO A 71 6.84 -20.11 -5.13
C PRO A 71 6.67 -18.86 -6.01
N ILE A 72 7.40 -18.85 -7.13
CA ILE A 72 7.17 -17.84 -8.16
C ILE A 72 5.86 -18.20 -8.87
N PRO A 73 4.90 -17.26 -9.01
CA PRO A 73 3.65 -17.55 -9.70
C PRO A 73 3.90 -17.87 -11.18
N ASP A 74 3.14 -18.83 -11.75
CA ASP A 74 3.26 -19.22 -13.15
C ASP A 74 2.83 -18.08 -14.09
N SER A 75 1.84 -17.31 -13.69
CA SER A 75 1.33 -16.14 -14.41
C SER A 75 0.98 -15.01 -13.45
N LYS A 76 1.06 -13.79 -13.96
CA LYS A 76 0.58 -12.60 -13.26
C LYS A 76 0.04 -11.57 -14.24
N ALA A 77 -0.89 -10.78 -13.76
CA ALA A 77 -1.42 -9.64 -14.49
C ALA A 77 -1.58 -8.45 -13.55
N VAL A 78 -1.51 -7.26 -14.13
CA VAL A 78 -1.63 -5.99 -13.41
C VAL A 78 -2.69 -5.15 -14.08
N VAL A 79 -3.50 -4.49 -13.28
CA VAL A 79 -4.38 -3.42 -13.73
C VAL A 79 -4.09 -2.15 -12.93
N LEU A 80 -4.09 -1.01 -13.62
CA LEU A 80 -4.00 0.31 -13.02
C LEU A 80 -5.37 0.94 -13.11
N LEU A 81 -6.10 1.00 -11.99
CA LEU A 81 -7.36 1.71 -11.85
C LEU A 81 -7.08 3.20 -11.62
N THR A 82 -7.87 4.09 -12.19
CA THR A 82 -7.69 5.55 -12.11
C THR A 82 -8.86 6.21 -11.37
N TYR A 83 -8.56 7.28 -10.63
CA TYR A 83 -9.49 7.96 -9.73
C TYR A 83 -9.31 9.47 -9.80
N ASP A 84 -10.35 10.21 -9.42
CA ASP A 84 -10.38 11.66 -9.30
C ASP A 84 -9.74 12.21 -8.01
N GLY A 85 -9.17 11.35 -7.19
CA GLY A 85 -8.46 11.72 -5.97
C GLY A 85 -8.12 10.53 -5.10
N VAL A 86 -7.20 10.73 -4.16
CA VAL A 86 -6.69 9.66 -3.28
C VAL A 86 -7.77 9.09 -2.37
N ILE A 87 -8.72 9.90 -1.88
CA ILE A 87 -9.82 9.43 -1.02
C ILE A 87 -10.74 8.49 -1.80
N SER A 88 -11.05 8.81 -3.06
CA SER A 88 -11.84 7.94 -3.95
C SER A 88 -11.12 6.59 -4.18
N ALA A 89 -9.80 6.63 -4.39
CA ALA A 89 -8.98 5.42 -4.49
C ALA A 89 -9.02 4.60 -3.18
N MET A 90 -8.90 5.26 -2.01
CA MET A 90 -8.94 4.57 -0.72
C MET A 90 -10.28 3.86 -0.44
N ARG A 91 -11.40 4.42 -0.91
CA ARG A 91 -12.73 3.79 -0.78
C ARG A 91 -12.86 2.47 -1.51
N ASP A 92 -12.12 2.32 -2.62
CA ASP A 92 -12.14 1.09 -3.41
C ASP A 92 -11.19 0.00 -2.89
N VAL A 93 -10.27 0.32 -1.95
CA VAL A 93 -9.30 -0.67 -1.46
C VAL A 93 -9.96 -1.88 -0.81
N ALA A 94 -10.86 -1.67 0.15
CA ALA A 94 -11.52 -2.78 0.85
C ALA A 94 -12.36 -3.66 -0.10
N PRO A 95 -13.21 -3.12 -1.00
CA PRO A 95 -13.87 -3.91 -2.03
C PRO A 95 -12.93 -4.67 -2.98
N ILE A 96 -11.81 -4.04 -3.39
CA ILE A 96 -10.80 -4.71 -4.24
C ILE A 96 -10.21 -5.94 -3.54
N LEU A 97 -10.01 -5.89 -2.22
CA LEU A 97 -9.45 -7.02 -1.47
C LEU A 97 -10.37 -8.25 -1.46
N GLU A 98 -11.67 -8.10 -1.70
CA GLU A 98 -12.61 -9.23 -1.82
C GLU A 98 -12.32 -10.10 -3.06
N HIS A 99 -11.57 -9.56 -4.05
CA HIS A 99 -11.10 -10.28 -5.24
C HIS A 99 -9.77 -11.03 -5.03
N ASP A 100 -9.23 -11.07 -3.80
CA ASP A 100 -7.97 -11.73 -3.44
C ASP A 100 -6.77 -11.33 -4.33
N PRO A 101 -6.46 -10.01 -4.45
CA PRO A 101 -5.29 -9.55 -5.20
C PRO A 101 -4.00 -9.88 -4.45
N SER A 102 -2.92 -10.07 -5.21
CA SER A 102 -1.57 -10.27 -4.67
C SER A 102 -0.95 -8.98 -4.15
N ALA A 103 -1.34 -7.84 -4.75
CA ALA A 103 -0.93 -6.51 -4.29
C ALA A 103 -1.98 -5.45 -4.67
N VAL A 104 -2.14 -4.43 -3.81
CA VAL A 104 -2.86 -3.19 -4.09
C VAL A 104 -2.00 -2.04 -3.62
N GLU A 105 -1.57 -1.18 -4.56
CA GLU A 105 -0.61 -0.10 -4.31
C GLU A 105 -1.19 1.23 -4.79
N VAL A 106 -1.09 2.29 -3.99
CA VAL A 106 -1.58 3.62 -4.36
C VAL A 106 -0.45 4.54 -4.81
N MET A 107 -0.79 5.42 -5.74
CA MET A 107 -0.01 6.61 -6.13
C MET A 107 -0.98 7.79 -6.27
N ASP A 108 -0.67 8.90 -5.62
CA ASP A 108 -1.48 10.11 -5.62
C ASP A 108 -1.10 11.12 -6.72
N ASP A 109 -1.82 12.26 -6.74
CA ASP A 109 -1.62 13.37 -7.66
C ASP A 109 -0.19 13.92 -7.60
N VAL A 110 0.37 14.11 -6.40
CA VAL A 110 1.73 14.64 -6.22
C VAL A 110 2.76 13.73 -6.90
N MET A 111 2.61 12.42 -6.72
CA MET A 111 3.48 11.46 -7.39
C MET A 111 3.29 11.45 -8.91
N LEU A 112 2.04 11.48 -9.39
CA LEU A 112 1.73 11.49 -10.81
C LEU A 112 2.27 12.76 -11.49
N ASP A 113 2.13 13.93 -10.86
CA ASP A 113 2.63 15.21 -11.37
C ASP A 113 4.16 15.23 -11.49
N LEU A 114 4.84 14.76 -10.47
CA LEU A 114 6.30 14.63 -10.53
C LEU A 114 6.75 13.60 -11.58
N ALA A 115 6.01 12.50 -11.75
CA ALA A 115 6.29 11.49 -12.76
C ALA A 115 6.08 12.04 -14.19
N ARG A 116 5.08 12.92 -14.43
CA ARG A 116 4.87 13.63 -15.71
C ARG A 116 6.11 14.41 -16.14
N ASN A 117 6.84 14.99 -15.19
CA ASN A 117 8.04 15.77 -15.43
C ASN A 117 9.33 14.93 -15.48
N THR A 118 9.21 13.62 -15.29
CA THR A 118 10.34 12.68 -15.35
C THR A 118 10.33 11.98 -16.69
N GLY A 119 11.38 12.19 -17.51
CA GLY A 119 11.43 11.67 -18.89
C GLY A 119 11.24 10.16 -19.04
N GLU A 120 11.43 9.40 -17.97
CA GLU A 120 11.21 7.95 -17.95
C GLU A 120 9.72 7.56 -17.86
N PHE A 121 8.89 8.37 -17.17
CA PHE A 121 7.49 8.03 -16.89
C PHE A 121 6.49 8.92 -17.61
N ALA A 122 6.92 10.03 -18.20
CA ALA A 122 6.07 11.00 -18.88
C ALA A 122 5.14 10.34 -19.92
N ASP A 123 5.67 9.44 -20.75
CA ASP A 123 4.89 8.74 -21.76
C ASP A 123 3.83 7.80 -21.14
N LEU A 124 4.15 7.19 -20.01
CA LEU A 124 3.20 6.32 -19.29
C LEU A 124 2.08 7.15 -18.66
N VAL A 125 2.43 8.21 -17.95
CA VAL A 125 1.45 9.10 -17.32
C VAL A 125 0.56 9.80 -18.36
N ALA A 126 1.11 10.11 -19.55
CA ALA A 126 0.32 10.67 -20.66
C ALA A 126 -0.73 9.69 -21.22
N THR A 127 -0.67 8.40 -20.89
CA THR A 127 -1.73 7.43 -21.26
C THR A 127 -2.88 7.38 -20.27
N LEU A 128 -2.75 8.02 -19.11
CA LEU A 128 -3.82 8.10 -18.12
C LEU A 128 -4.95 8.99 -18.63
N PRO A 129 -6.21 8.67 -18.34
CA PRO A 129 -7.36 9.51 -18.67
C PRO A 129 -7.24 10.91 -18.08
N GLU A 130 -7.88 11.87 -18.74
CA GLU A 130 -8.02 13.23 -18.21
C GLU A 130 -8.81 13.20 -16.88
N GLY A 131 -8.35 13.95 -15.88
CA GLY A 131 -8.95 13.96 -14.54
C GLY A 131 -8.45 12.85 -13.62
N THR A 132 -7.39 12.13 -14.02
CA THR A 132 -6.74 11.17 -13.12
C THR A 132 -5.83 11.91 -12.14
N ASP A 133 -6.22 11.91 -10.87
CA ASP A 133 -5.45 12.45 -9.75
C ASP A 133 -4.89 11.36 -8.81
N SER A 134 -5.38 10.13 -8.93
CA SER A 134 -4.82 9.00 -8.18
C SER A 134 -4.97 7.68 -8.94
N THR A 135 -4.13 6.70 -8.59
CA THR A 135 -4.21 5.36 -9.18
C THR A 135 -4.05 4.28 -8.13
N LEU A 136 -4.74 3.14 -8.34
CA LEU A 136 -4.46 1.89 -7.66
C LEU A 136 -3.86 0.89 -8.65
N LEU A 137 -2.64 0.43 -8.38
CA LEU A 137 -2.02 -0.68 -9.07
C LEU A 137 -2.46 -1.97 -8.35
N VAL A 138 -3.20 -2.81 -9.05
CA VAL A 138 -3.67 -4.10 -8.54
C VAL A 138 -3.01 -5.22 -9.31
N GLU A 139 -2.35 -6.15 -8.60
CA GLU A 139 -1.68 -7.31 -9.19
C GLU A 139 -2.38 -8.59 -8.76
N PHE A 140 -2.53 -9.52 -9.71
CA PHE A 140 -3.03 -10.87 -9.46
C PHE A 140 -1.99 -11.90 -9.85
N TYR A 141 -1.79 -12.89 -8.98
CA TYR A 141 -1.10 -14.14 -9.29
C TYR A 141 -2.11 -15.20 -9.72
N ALA A 142 -1.70 -16.06 -10.65
CA ALA A 142 -2.55 -17.09 -11.22
C ALA A 142 -1.72 -18.27 -11.76
N ASP A 143 -2.36 -19.42 -11.93
CA ASP A 143 -1.76 -20.61 -12.53
C ASP A 143 -1.67 -20.51 -14.06
N SER A 144 -2.44 -19.59 -14.67
CA SER A 144 -2.41 -19.34 -16.12
C SER A 144 -2.78 -17.90 -16.45
N MET A 145 -2.38 -17.45 -17.65
CA MET A 145 -2.74 -16.12 -18.15
C MET A 145 -4.25 -15.97 -18.38
N ASP A 146 -4.96 -17.05 -18.71
CA ASP A 146 -6.41 -17.03 -18.89
C ASP A 146 -7.12 -16.83 -17.54
N GLU A 147 -6.60 -17.42 -16.48
CA GLU A 147 -7.07 -17.16 -15.12
C GLU A 147 -6.77 -15.73 -14.66
N ALA A 148 -5.55 -15.25 -14.90
CA ALA A 148 -5.18 -13.87 -14.58
C ALA A 148 -6.09 -12.84 -15.28
N ARG A 149 -6.47 -13.11 -16.55
CA ARG A 149 -7.42 -12.26 -17.30
C ARG A 149 -8.82 -12.30 -16.70
N ARG A 150 -9.30 -13.47 -16.25
CA ARG A 150 -10.60 -13.58 -15.59
C ARG A 150 -10.63 -12.81 -14.28
N LYS A 151 -9.59 -12.94 -13.43
CA LYS A 151 -9.50 -12.17 -12.16
C LYS A 151 -9.56 -10.66 -12.40
N ILE A 152 -8.88 -10.14 -13.43
CA ILE A 152 -8.99 -8.72 -13.80
C ILE A 152 -10.39 -8.39 -14.31
N ALA A 153 -10.98 -9.24 -15.16
CA ALA A 153 -12.33 -9.01 -15.70
C ALA A 153 -13.38 -8.99 -14.58
N ASP A 154 -13.27 -9.90 -13.58
CA ASP A 154 -14.14 -9.94 -12.41
C ASP A 154 -14.03 -8.64 -11.60
N LEU A 155 -12.79 -8.19 -11.33
CA LEU A 155 -12.54 -6.94 -10.64
C LEU A 155 -13.12 -5.72 -11.37
N LEU A 156 -12.87 -5.62 -12.69
CA LEU A 156 -13.32 -4.48 -13.48
C LEU A 156 -14.84 -4.48 -13.68
N ALA A 157 -15.48 -5.64 -13.78
CA ALA A 157 -16.93 -5.74 -13.81
C ALA A 157 -17.59 -5.22 -12.53
N ASP A 158 -16.90 -5.37 -11.39
CA ASP A 158 -17.37 -4.89 -10.10
C ASP A 158 -17.04 -3.40 -9.87
N ARG A 159 -15.80 -2.98 -10.18
CA ARG A 159 -15.30 -1.66 -9.79
C ARG A 159 -15.36 -0.56 -10.86
N LEU A 160 -15.59 -0.92 -12.12
CA LEU A 160 -15.63 0.04 -13.23
C LEU A 160 -16.99 -0.01 -13.94
N PRO A 161 -17.93 0.90 -13.64
CA PRO A 161 -19.25 0.91 -14.26
C PRO A 161 -19.19 1.00 -15.78
N GLY A 162 -19.85 0.07 -16.47
CA GLY A 162 -19.90 0.05 -17.94
C GLY A 162 -18.67 -0.56 -18.62
N TYR A 163 -17.79 -1.22 -17.86
CA TYR A 163 -16.68 -1.97 -18.42
C TYR A 163 -17.18 -3.13 -19.30
N GLU A 164 -16.69 -3.18 -20.54
CA GLU A 164 -16.94 -4.29 -21.47
C GLU A 164 -15.71 -5.20 -21.46
N ALA A 165 -15.83 -6.33 -20.76
CA ALA A 165 -14.73 -7.28 -20.63
C ALA A 165 -14.39 -7.94 -21.97
N ALA A 166 -13.08 -8.04 -22.28
CA ALA A 166 -12.59 -8.84 -23.42
C ALA A 166 -12.69 -10.35 -23.16
N VAL A 167 -12.84 -10.76 -21.92
CA VAL A 167 -13.07 -12.13 -21.43
C VAL A 167 -14.29 -12.10 -20.53
N GLU A 168 -15.19 -13.09 -20.68
CA GLU A 168 -16.36 -13.16 -19.80
C GLU A 168 -15.92 -13.34 -18.35
N PRO A 169 -16.44 -12.50 -17.42
CA PRO A 169 -16.22 -12.66 -15.98
C PRO A 169 -16.74 -14.03 -15.49
N SER A 170 -16.27 -14.46 -14.33
CA SER A 170 -16.75 -15.70 -13.74
C SER A 170 -18.21 -15.57 -13.29
N GLU A 171 -18.98 -16.70 -13.33
CA GLU A 171 -20.38 -16.70 -12.88
C GLU A 171 -20.54 -16.40 -11.36
N SER A 172 -19.43 -16.44 -10.62
CA SER A 172 -19.39 -16.24 -9.17
C SER A 172 -18.93 -14.83 -8.74
N HIS A 173 -18.80 -13.87 -9.68
CA HIS A 173 -18.40 -12.52 -9.30
C HIS A 173 -19.48 -11.85 -8.44
N LEU A 174 -19.02 -10.97 -7.58
CA LEU A 174 -19.84 -10.18 -6.69
C LEU A 174 -20.82 -9.30 -7.52
N GLU A 175 -22.02 -9.07 -7.01
CA GLU A 175 -22.92 -8.10 -7.62
C GLU A 175 -22.21 -6.72 -7.63
N THR A 176 -22.21 -6.04 -8.79
CA THR A 176 -21.59 -4.72 -8.91
C THR A 176 -22.08 -3.81 -7.80
N SER A 177 -21.17 -3.35 -6.98
CA SER A 177 -21.48 -2.43 -5.90
C SER A 177 -21.97 -1.10 -6.48
N ALA A 178 -23.00 -0.52 -5.84
CA ALA A 178 -23.49 0.82 -6.22
C ALA A 178 -22.47 1.92 -5.88
N ASP A 179 -21.47 1.62 -5.05
CA ASP A 179 -20.45 2.56 -4.58
C ASP A 179 -19.10 2.27 -5.24
N THR A 180 -18.98 2.67 -6.50
CA THR A 180 -17.75 2.53 -7.30
C THR A 180 -17.17 3.90 -7.58
N HIS A 181 -15.84 4.02 -7.51
CA HIS A 181 -15.14 5.30 -7.63
C HIS A 181 -14.13 5.33 -8.78
N ALA A 182 -13.80 4.19 -9.39
CA ALA A 182 -12.87 4.14 -10.52
C ALA A 182 -13.45 4.86 -11.75
N ILE A 183 -12.61 5.65 -12.43
CA ILE A 183 -12.94 6.38 -13.66
C ILE A 183 -12.64 5.53 -14.89
N ASP A 184 -11.50 4.82 -14.90
CA ASP A 184 -11.01 4.04 -16.01
C ASP A 184 -9.97 3.01 -15.52
N ALA A 185 -9.50 2.13 -16.41
CA ALA A 185 -8.51 1.13 -16.11
C ALA A 185 -7.53 0.88 -17.26
N LEU A 186 -6.27 0.65 -16.93
CA LEU A 186 -5.23 0.23 -17.87
C LEU A 186 -4.74 -1.17 -17.53
N GLU A 187 -5.10 -2.15 -18.34
CA GLU A 187 -4.71 -3.55 -18.16
C GLU A 187 -3.29 -3.82 -18.67
N ALA A 188 -2.51 -4.66 -17.97
CA ALA A 188 -1.19 -5.07 -18.35
C ALA A 188 -0.99 -6.58 -18.18
N TYR A 189 -1.03 -7.29 -19.28
CA TYR A 189 -0.76 -8.72 -19.39
C TYR A 189 0.64 -9.02 -19.90
N ASP A 190 1.24 -8.05 -20.58
CA ASP A 190 2.60 -8.08 -21.07
C ASP A 190 3.61 -7.77 -19.96
N PRO A 191 4.68 -8.59 -19.78
CA PRO A 191 5.64 -8.39 -18.70
C PRO A 191 6.36 -7.03 -18.74
N ASP A 192 6.61 -6.47 -19.92
CA ASP A 192 7.32 -5.18 -20.05
C ASP A 192 6.40 -4.03 -19.58
N ARG A 193 5.09 -4.10 -19.88
CA ARG A 193 4.12 -3.12 -19.41
C ARG A 193 3.91 -3.23 -17.90
N GLN A 194 3.81 -4.45 -17.35
CA GLN A 194 3.74 -4.68 -15.90
C GLN A 194 4.97 -4.08 -15.21
N ALA A 195 6.17 -4.36 -15.75
CA ALA A 195 7.42 -3.83 -15.21
C ALA A 195 7.46 -2.30 -15.19
N LYS A 196 6.88 -1.61 -16.21
CA LYS A 196 6.78 -0.14 -16.24
C LYS A 196 5.88 0.39 -15.13
N PHE A 197 4.70 -0.21 -14.91
CA PHE A 197 3.81 0.19 -13.80
C PHE A 197 4.49 0.03 -12.44
N TRP A 198 5.08 -1.15 -12.20
CA TRP A 198 5.82 -1.42 -10.98
C TRP A 198 7.03 -0.50 -10.81
N LYS A 199 7.74 -0.17 -11.89
CA LYS A 199 8.89 0.73 -11.85
C LYS A 199 8.46 2.13 -11.44
N MET A 200 7.37 2.65 -11.99
CA MET A 200 6.81 3.95 -11.60
C MET A 200 6.47 3.95 -10.10
N ARG A 201 5.74 2.94 -9.61
CA ARG A 201 5.40 2.80 -8.20
C ARG A 201 6.63 2.75 -7.28
N LYS A 202 7.64 1.93 -7.64
CA LYS A 202 8.88 1.78 -6.87
C LYS A 202 9.78 3.02 -6.91
N SER A 203 9.64 3.87 -7.91
CA SER A 203 10.41 5.11 -8.05
C SER A 203 9.82 6.28 -7.25
N GLY A 204 8.72 6.09 -6.52
CA GLY A 204 8.01 7.14 -5.80
C GLY A 204 8.92 7.94 -4.87
N LEU A 205 9.64 7.29 -3.95
CA LEU A 205 10.53 7.99 -3.04
C LEU A 205 11.67 8.75 -3.75
N PRO A 206 12.43 8.19 -4.71
CA PRO A 206 13.39 8.95 -5.50
C PRO A 206 12.77 10.15 -6.23
N ILE A 207 11.57 10.01 -6.79
CA ILE A 207 10.86 11.08 -7.49
C ILE A 207 10.52 12.21 -6.51
N LEU A 208 9.92 11.90 -5.36
CA LEU A 208 9.57 12.89 -4.33
C LEU A 208 10.80 13.62 -3.79
N LEU A 209 11.91 12.91 -3.57
CA LEU A 209 13.16 13.51 -3.10
C LEU A 209 13.90 14.34 -4.17
N SER A 210 13.54 14.21 -5.44
CA SER A 210 14.14 14.99 -6.54
C SER A 210 13.65 16.44 -6.59
N ARG A 211 12.61 16.81 -5.83
CA ARG A 211 12.10 18.19 -5.73
C ARG A 211 13.23 19.14 -5.38
N THR A 212 13.35 20.24 -6.12
CA THR A 212 14.32 21.31 -5.87
C THR A 212 13.82 22.26 -4.80
N GLY A 213 14.73 22.99 -4.13
CA GLY A 213 14.37 23.93 -3.05
C GLY A 213 14.56 23.32 -1.66
N ASP A 214 14.16 24.08 -0.63
CA ASP A 214 14.30 23.71 0.78
C ASP A 214 13.09 22.96 1.34
N ASP A 215 11.92 23.10 0.71
CA ASP A 215 10.74 22.34 1.01
C ASP A 215 10.87 20.91 0.47
N LYS A 216 10.78 19.92 1.34
CA LYS A 216 10.99 18.51 1.02
C LYS A 216 9.85 17.65 1.54
N HIS A 217 9.53 16.58 0.80
CA HIS A 217 8.66 15.50 1.26
C HIS A 217 9.41 14.59 2.23
N TRP A 218 9.27 14.85 3.53
CA TRP A 218 10.04 14.14 4.55
C TRP A 218 9.49 12.76 4.88
N PRO A 219 10.36 11.73 4.91
CA PRO A 219 9.96 10.36 5.18
C PRO A 219 9.98 10.04 6.68
N PHE A 220 9.01 10.51 7.46
CA PHE A 220 8.93 10.19 8.88
C PHE A 220 7.57 9.61 9.30
N VAL A 221 6.52 9.71 8.49
CA VAL A 221 5.26 9.00 8.69
C VAL A 221 5.30 7.75 7.83
N GLU A 222 5.84 6.68 8.39
CA GLU A 222 6.15 5.44 7.68
C GLU A 222 5.37 4.27 8.23
N ASP A 223 4.96 3.37 7.33
CA ASP A 223 4.36 2.09 7.65
C ASP A 223 3.21 2.19 8.68
N THR A 224 2.42 3.28 8.60
CA THR A 224 1.23 3.38 9.43
C THR A 224 0.25 2.29 9.03
N ALA A 225 -0.17 1.47 9.99
CA ALA A 225 -1.05 0.33 9.75
C ALA A 225 -2.49 0.68 10.12
N VAL A 226 -3.35 0.74 9.11
CA VAL A 226 -4.76 1.12 9.23
C VAL A 226 -5.61 0.01 8.61
N PRO A 227 -6.69 -0.46 9.25
CA PRO A 227 -7.62 -1.37 8.58
C PRO A 227 -8.08 -0.79 7.24
N PRO A 228 -8.08 -1.58 6.15
CA PRO A 228 -8.40 -1.07 4.81
C PRO A 228 -9.72 -0.32 4.70
N GLU A 229 -10.73 -0.72 5.45
CA GLU A 229 -12.04 -0.07 5.53
C GLU A 229 -12.00 1.33 6.13
N HIS A 230 -10.97 1.65 6.92
CA HIS A 230 -10.77 2.97 7.56
C HIS A 230 -9.79 3.88 6.81
N LEU A 231 -9.18 3.40 5.73
CA LEU A 231 -8.24 4.19 4.93
C LEU A 231 -8.83 5.52 4.42
N PRO A 232 -10.07 5.57 3.91
CA PRO A 232 -10.65 6.82 3.42
C PRO A 232 -10.76 7.90 4.50
N GLU A 233 -11.23 7.54 5.70
CA GLU A 233 -11.37 8.44 6.84
C GLU A 233 -10.00 8.90 7.34
N TYR A 234 -9.06 7.96 7.48
CA TYR A 234 -7.71 8.26 7.94
C TYR A 234 -6.96 9.22 7.00
N VAL A 235 -7.08 9.02 5.69
CA VAL A 235 -6.47 9.93 4.70
C VAL A 235 -7.14 11.30 4.71
N ALA A 236 -8.48 11.35 4.85
CA ALA A 236 -9.22 12.61 4.95
C ALA A 236 -8.81 13.42 6.19
N ASP A 237 -8.73 12.79 7.36
CA ASP A 237 -8.29 13.42 8.61
C ASP A 237 -6.87 13.99 8.49
N LEU A 238 -5.98 13.28 7.80
CA LEU A 238 -4.61 13.75 7.55
C LEU A 238 -4.56 14.90 6.56
N GLN A 239 -5.39 14.90 5.50
CA GLN A 239 -5.49 16.04 4.58
C GLN A 239 -5.96 17.29 5.33
N ASP A 240 -7.02 17.17 6.15
CA ASP A 240 -7.52 18.27 6.98
C ASP A 240 -6.43 18.78 7.96
N LEU A 241 -5.66 17.87 8.56
CA LEU A 241 -4.54 18.23 9.43
C LEU A 241 -3.48 19.03 8.68
N PHE A 242 -3.03 18.57 7.52
CA PHE A 242 -2.01 19.27 6.73
C PHE A 242 -2.53 20.60 6.20
N ASP A 243 -3.76 20.67 5.73
CA ASP A 243 -4.40 21.92 5.28
C ASP A 243 -4.47 22.94 6.42
N SER A 244 -4.74 22.51 7.67
CA SER A 244 -4.75 23.38 8.85
C SER A 244 -3.39 23.99 9.20
N HIS A 245 -2.32 23.42 8.65
CA HIS A 245 -0.93 23.85 8.80
C HIS A 245 -0.35 24.45 7.50
N ASP A 246 -1.20 24.85 6.56
CA ASP A 246 -0.80 25.43 5.26
C ASP A 246 0.22 24.55 4.50
N THR A 247 0.06 23.22 4.57
CA THR A 247 0.93 22.26 3.87
C THR A 247 0.10 21.14 3.29
N PHE A 248 0.75 20.24 2.55
CA PHE A 248 0.15 19.03 2.01
C PHE A 248 1.13 17.87 2.07
N ALA A 249 0.66 16.66 1.80
CA ALA A 249 1.50 15.47 1.76
C ALA A 249 1.33 14.71 0.45
N ALA A 250 2.35 13.98 0.05
CA ALA A 250 2.23 12.92 -0.94
C ALA A 250 1.89 11.60 -0.25
N TYR A 251 1.01 10.82 -0.89
CA TYR A 251 0.55 9.53 -0.42
C TYR A 251 0.94 8.44 -1.41
N TYR A 252 1.78 7.53 -0.99
CA TYR A 252 1.98 6.27 -1.70
C TYR A 252 2.03 5.15 -0.67
N ALA A 253 1.44 4.00 -1.00
CA ALA A 253 1.18 3.03 0.03
C ALA A 253 1.10 1.61 -0.51
N HIS A 254 1.35 0.66 0.39
CA HIS A 254 0.87 -0.70 0.27
C HIS A 254 -0.59 -0.71 0.74
N ALA A 255 -1.51 -0.28 -0.11
CA ALA A 255 -2.90 -0.05 0.29
C ALA A 255 -3.62 -1.35 0.69
N GLY A 256 -3.28 -2.47 0.04
CA GLY A 256 -3.88 -3.77 0.36
C GLY A 256 -3.74 -4.20 1.83
N PRO A 257 -2.57 -4.17 2.45
CA PRO A 257 -2.42 -4.42 3.88
C PRO A 257 -2.74 -3.21 4.77
N GLY A 258 -3.19 -2.08 4.22
CA GLY A 258 -3.48 -0.85 4.98
C GLY A 258 -2.24 -0.09 5.45
N VAL A 259 -1.11 -0.23 4.75
CA VAL A 259 0.17 0.36 5.16
C VAL A 259 0.51 1.57 4.29
N LEU A 260 0.52 2.76 4.91
CA LEU A 260 0.74 4.02 4.22
C LEU A 260 2.12 4.62 4.48
N HIS A 261 2.67 5.22 3.43
CA HIS A 261 3.80 6.14 3.48
C HIS A 261 3.29 7.55 3.19
N ILE A 262 3.37 8.42 4.17
CA ILE A 262 2.83 9.78 4.10
C ILE A 262 4.00 10.75 4.15
N ARG A 263 4.09 11.62 3.15
CA ARG A 263 5.25 12.49 2.92
C ARG A 263 4.84 13.96 2.97
N PRO A 264 4.69 14.55 4.17
CA PRO A 264 4.38 15.96 4.28
C PRO A 264 5.49 16.83 3.70
N LEU A 265 5.10 17.92 3.03
CA LEU A 265 6.01 18.90 2.47
C LEU A 265 6.38 19.90 3.55
N LEU A 266 7.62 19.86 4.05
CA LEU A 266 8.08 20.69 5.15
C LEU A 266 9.42 21.34 4.85
N ASN A 267 9.60 22.57 5.34
CA ASN A 267 10.88 23.26 5.37
C ASN A 267 11.51 23.20 6.76
N LEU A 268 12.41 22.26 6.97
CA LEU A 268 13.09 22.09 8.26
C LEU A 268 14.28 23.06 8.46
N LYS A 269 14.54 23.96 7.50
CA LYS A 269 15.56 25.02 7.61
C LYS A 269 14.96 26.36 8.04
N ALA A 270 13.64 26.51 8.05
CA ALA A 270 12.99 27.71 8.54
C ALA A 270 13.29 27.89 10.03
N ALA A 271 13.69 29.08 10.42
CA ALA A 271 13.96 29.43 11.84
C ALA A 271 12.64 29.37 12.64
N ASP A 272 12.75 29.10 13.91
CA ASP A 272 11.77 28.73 14.95
C ASP A 272 10.43 29.50 15.02
N GLU A 273 10.03 30.31 14.07
CA GLU A 273 8.83 31.15 14.19
C GLU A 273 7.74 30.93 13.19
N GLU A 274 7.73 29.95 12.40
CA GLU A 274 6.57 29.54 11.53
C GLU A 274 7.05 28.50 10.52
N VAL A 275 6.72 27.24 10.74
CA VAL A 275 6.76 26.23 9.69
C VAL A 275 5.57 26.49 8.76
N THR A 276 5.62 27.56 8.01
CA THR A 276 4.69 27.81 6.91
C THR A 276 5.36 27.31 5.63
N SER A 277 4.87 26.23 5.07
CA SER A 277 5.20 25.88 3.69
C SER A 277 4.46 26.84 2.77
N THR A 278 5.19 27.62 1.99
CA THR A 278 4.64 28.39 0.87
C THR A 278 4.63 27.54 -0.40
N GLY A 279 4.31 26.26 -0.26
CA GLY A 279 4.23 25.35 -1.40
C GLY A 279 2.94 25.59 -2.18
N ASP A 280 2.98 26.48 -3.18
CA ASP A 280 1.94 26.55 -4.19
C ASP A 280 1.82 25.18 -4.86
N ARG A 281 0.62 24.58 -4.86
CA ARG A 281 0.26 23.56 -5.83
C ARG A 281 0.32 24.24 -7.19
N GLU A 282 1.39 24.03 -7.95
CA GLU A 282 1.44 24.47 -9.33
C GLU A 282 0.31 23.73 -10.08
N SER A 283 -0.73 24.49 -10.40
CA SER A 283 -1.87 24.07 -11.22
C SER A 283 -1.49 23.89 -12.69
#